data_d66ac366abdc8a435bc82d049d1011df
#
_entry.id   d66ac366abdc8a435bc82d049d1011df
#
_cell.length_a   1.000
_cell.length_b   1.000
_cell.length_c   1.000
_cell.angle_alpha   90.00
_cell.angle_beta   90.00
_cell.angle_gamma   90.00
#
_symmetry.space_group_name_H-M   'P 1'
#
loop_
_entity.id
_entity.type
_entity.pdbx_description
1 polymer ?
#
loop_
_entity_poly.entity_id
_entity_poly.type
_entity_poly.pdbx_seq_one_letter_code
_entity_poly.pdbx_strand_id
1 'polypeptide(L)'
;MIRVPGMTLDDHVFTVPLDHADPGGPTIEVFARSVAAPDRVGADLPWLLFLQGGPGGKSPRPVGVDAWLGRALRTHRVLLLDQRGTGRSTPVTARTVRGMAPAALARYLRHFRADSIVADAELIRGRLAGGRQWETLGQSYGGFVTLTYLSQAPQGLRACYVTGGLPPLTASADEVYARTYPRVAAKNGQYYRRYPQDVAAVRALADHLASTDVRLPDGDRLTVDRLRLLGLAFGMSDGFEKVHWLLDEAWHGDGLADGFRYGVMTETGFVDRPIFALQEFTYGQGALATAWAAQRVRARYPQFAPDADPLLFTGEMMYPWMFREIAALRPFAEAAELLAAVDDWPALYDPARLAANEVPLAAAVYFDDMYVDADLQLETARAVGNSRVWVTNEYEHDGVRASGSVVLERLMDLAAGRR
;
A
#
# COMPACT_ATOMS: atom_id res chain seq x y z
N MET A 1 -26.31 8.20 -9.39
CA MET A 1 -25.45 8.40 -10.60
C MET A 1 -24.94 9.84 -10.65
N ILE A 2 -23.62 10.04 -10.68
CA ILE A 2 -22.95 11.34 -10.74
C ILE A 2 -22.24 11.45 -12.09
N ARG A 3 -22.41 12.57 -12.78
CA ARG A 3 -21.69 12.83 -14.04
C ARG A 3 -20.57 13.83 -13.81
N VAL A 4 -19.38 13.46 -14.25
CA VAL A 4 -18.19 14.33 -14.29
C VAL A 4 -17.60 14.28 -15.70
N PRO A 5 -16.73 15.22 -16.09
CA PRO A 5 -16.16 15.22 -17.43
C PRO A 5 -15.56 13.86 -17.82
N GLY A 6 -16.07 13.26 -18.90
CA GLY A 6 -15.61 11.98 -19.43
C GLY A 6 -16.02 10.72 -18.65
N MET A 7 -16.79 10.84 -17.55
CA MET A 7 -17.16 9.69 -16.72
C MET A 7 -18.57 9.79 -16.16
N THR A 8 -19.16 8.63 -15.93
CA THR A 8 -20.36 8.45 -15.10
C THR A 8 -19.98 7.59 -13.91
N LEU A 9 -20.34 8.05 -12.70
CA LEU A 9 -20.01 7.40 -11.44
C LEU A 9 -21.28 6.93 -10.74
N ASP A 10 -21.23 5.73 -10.15
CA ASP A 10 -22.34 5.19 -9.35
C ASP A 10 -21.78 4.61 -8.05
N ASP A 11 -22.34 5.04 -6.93
CA ASP A 11 -21.89 4.65 -5.59
C ASP A 11 -22.69 3.43 -5.12
N HIS A 12 -21.99 2.46 -4.55
CA HIS A 12 -22.55 1.25 -3.98
C HIS A 12 -22.06 1.07 -2.55
N VAL A 13 -22.93 0.59 -1.68
CA VAL A 13 -22.60 0.19 -0.31
C VAL A 13 -23.10 -1.23 -0.10
N PHE A 14 -22.25 -2.07 0.45
CA PHE A 14 -22.54 -3.47 0.71
C PHE A 14 -22.35 -3.77 2.18
N THR A 15 -23.38 -4.33 2.82
CA THR A 15 -23.22 -4.94 4.13
C THR A 15 -22.59 -6.32 3.94
N VAL A 16 -21.45 -6.53 4.61
CA VAL A 16 -20.67 -7.77 4.57
C VAL A 16 -20.36 -8.25 5.99
N PRO A 17 -20.13 -9.54 6.23
CA PRO A 17 -19.68 -10.02 7.53
C PRO A 17 -18.33 -9.38 7.91
N LEU A 18 -18.13 -9.06 9.18
CA LEU A 18 -16.80 -8.72 9.70
C LEU A 18 -15.88 -9.94 9.57
N ASP A 19 -16.37 -11.09 10.03
CA ASP A 19 -15.72 -12.38 9.87
C ASP A 19 -16.52 -13.22 8.86
N HIS A 20 -15.91 -13.54 7.72
CA HIS A 20 -16.56 -14.37 6.70
C HIS A 20 -16.73 -15.86 7.14
N ALA A 21 -16.02 -16.30 8.18
CA ALA A 21 -16.22 -17.61 8.79
C ALA A 21 -17.45 -17.63 9.72
N ASP A 22 -17.94 -16.47 10.17
CA ASP A 22 -19.16 -16.30 10.97
C ASP A 22 -20.13 -15.32 10.28
N PRO A 23 -20.82 -15.73 9.21
CA PRO A 23 -21.71 -14.85 8.45
C PRO A 23 -22.91 -14.32 9.24
N GLY A 24 -23.26 -14.96 10.36
CA GLY A 24 -24.33 -14.53 11.28
C GLY A 24 -23.87 -13.53 12.35
N GLY A 25 -22.57 -13.26 12.43
CA GLY A 25 -21.95 -12.36 13.39
C GLY A 25 -22.04 -10.87 13.02
N PRO A 26 -21.17 -10.03 13.60
CA PRO A 26 -21.13 -8.61 13.31
C PRO A 26 -20.85 -8.33 11.82
N THR A 27 -21.43 -7.25 11.32
CA THR A 27 -21.27 -6.81 9.93
C THR A 27 -20.57 -5.45 9.85
N ILE A 28 -19.97 -5.16 8.69
CA ILE A 28 -19.41 -3.87 8.32
C ILE A 28 -19.97 -3.44 6.96
N GLU A 29 -19.81 -2.16 6.65
CA GLU A 29 -20.13 -1.63 5.33
C GLU A 29 -18.88 -1.55 4.47
N VAL A 30 -18.98 -2.00 3.22
CA VAL A 30 -17.95 -1.87 2.19
C VAL A 30 -18.49 -1.01 1.06
N PHE A 31 -17.77 0.04 0.74
CA PHE A 31 -18.09 1.00 -0.31
C PHE A 31 -17.31 0.67 -1.58
N ALA A 32 -18.01 0.74 -2.72
CA ALA A 32 -17.39 0.68 -4.03
C ALA A 32 -18.02 1.72 -4.95
N ARG A 33 -17.24 2.22 -5.91
CA ARG A 33 -17.70 3.14 -6.94
C ARG A 33 -17.49 2.54 -8.30
N SER A 34 -18.58 2.35 -9.05
CA SER A 34 -18.47 1.99 -10.46
C SER A 34 -18.25 3.23 -11.33
N VAL A 35 -17.38 3.08 -12.32
CA VAL A 35 -17.03 4.12 -13.31
C VAL A 35 -17.22 3.56 -14.70
N ALA A 36 -17.91 4.31 -15.56
CA ALA A 36 -18.11 3.97 -16.95
C ALA A 36 -17.91 5.21 -17.84
N ALA A 37 -17.51 5.02 -19.09
CA ALA A 37 -17.56 6.08 -20.09
C ALA A 37 -19.02 6.48 -20.33
N PRO A 38 -19.34 7.77 -20.54
CA PRO A 38 -20.74 8.25 -20.63
C PRO A 38 -21.56 7.59 -21.74
N ASP A 39 -20.93 7.30 -22.87
CA ASP A 39 -21.51 6.61 -24.03
C ASP A 39 -21.65 5.08 -23.85
N ARG A 40 -21.14 4.53 -22.76
CA ARG A 40 -21.10 3.09 -22.47
C ARG A 40 -21.79 2.68 -21.17
N VAL A 41 -22.56 3.57 -20.56
CA VAL A 41 -23.24 3.31 -19.26
C VAL A 41 -24.14 2.07 -19.33
N GLY A 42 -24.86 1.86 -20.44
CA GLY A 42 -25.74 0.70 -20.68
C GLY A 42 -25.07 -0.48 -21.38
N ALA A 43 -23.79 -0.37 -21.74
CA ALA A 43 -23.13 -1.44 -22.48
C ALA A 43 -22.78 -2.64 -21.57
N ASP A 44 -22.86 -3.84 -22.11
CA ASP A 44 -22.43 -5.07 -21.41
C ASP A 44 -20.90 -5.21 -21.50
N LEU A 45 -20.21 -4.44 -20.67
CA LEU A 45 -18.75 -4.46 -20.59
C LEU A 45 -18.27 -5.38 -19.46
N PRO A 46 -17.09 -6.00 -19.62
CA PRO A 46 -16.43 -6.69 -18.52
C PRO A 46 -16.10 -5.71 -17.38
N TRP A 47 -16.04 -6.24 -16.17
CA TRP A 47 -15.64 -5.49 -15.00
C TRP A 47 -14.13 -5.55 -14.78
N LEU A 48 -13.52 -4.41 -14.45
CA LEU A 48 -12.16 -4.32 -13.92
C LEU A 48 -12.23 -3.84 -12.46
N LEU A 49 -11.94 -4.72 -11.53
CA LEU A 49 -11.81 -4.39 -10.11
C LEU A 49 -10.45 -3.77 -9.86
N PHE A 50 -10.41 -2.53 -9.40
CA PHE A 50 -9.18 -1.89 -8.95
C PHE A 50 -8.95 -2.16 -7.46
N LEU A 51 -7.80 -2.75 -7.14
CA LEU A 51 -7.33 -3.07 -5.80
C LEU A 51 -6.18 -2.12 -5.44
N GLN A 52 -6.48 -1.17 -4.54
CA GLN A 52 -5.53 -0.16 -4.10
C GLN A 52 -4.43 -0.76 -3.23
N GLY A 53 -3.25 -0.15 -3.29
CA GLY A 53 -2.12 -0.45 -2.42
C GLY A 53 -2.26 0.08 -0.99
N GLY A 54 -1.21 -0.02 -0.26
CA GLY A 54 -1.09 0.27 1.15
C GLY A 54 -0.42 -0.90 1.88
N PRO A 55 -1.11 -1.60 2.80
CA PRO A 55 -2.55 -1.68 3.11
C PRO A 55 -3.16 -0.37 3.63
N GLY A 56 -4.47 -0.32 3.72
CA GLY A 56 -5.17 0.83 4.33
C GLY A 56 -5.36 2.04 3.43
N GLY A 57 -4.97 1.96 2.15
CA GLY A 57 -5.25 2.97 1.15
C GLY A 57 -6.68 2.86 0.60
N LYS A 58 -7.42 3.98 0.57
CA LYS A 58 -8.70 4.06 -0.13
C LYS A 58 -8.48 4.12 -1.64
N SER A 59 -9.43 3.63 -2.43
CA SER A 59 -9.41 3.78 -3.90
C SER A 59 -9.30 5.24 -4.33
N PRO A 60 -8.68 5.52 -5.49
CA PRO A 60 -8.63 6.87 -6.05
C PRO A 60 -10.00 7.51 -6.18
N ARG A 61 -10.06 8.83 -6.02
CA ARG A 61 -11.24 9.64 -6.36
C ARG A 61 -10.96 10.28 -7.71
N PRO A 62 -11.56 9.78 -8.81
CA PRO A 62 -11.22 10.25 -10.14
C PRO A 62 -11.54 11.73 -10.31
N VAL A 63 -10.60 12.48 -10.86
CA VAL A 63 -10.78 13.89 -11.23
C VAL A 63 -10.86 14.07 -12.75
N GLY A 64 -10.49 13.04 -13.52
CA GLY A 64 -10.49 13.00 -14.98
C GLY A 64 -10.34 11.57 -15.50
N VAL A 65 -10.38 11.43 -16.83
CA VAL A 65 -10.21 10.15 -17.56
C VAL A 65 -8.76 9.95 -18.03
N ASP A 66 -7.82 10.49 -17.35
CA ASP A 66 -6.40 10.38 -17.61
C ASP A 66 -5.80 9.07 -17.06
N ALA A 67 -4.54 8.85 -17.36
CA ALA A 67 -3.76 7.72 -16.93
C ALA A 67 -4.44 6.36 -17.23
N TRP A 68 -4.23 5.37 -16.36
CA TRP A 68 -4.75 4.01 -16.51
C TRP A 68 -6.28 3.95 -16.59
N LEU A 69 -7.00 4.86 -15.89
CA LEU A 69 -8.46 4.86 -15.85
C LEU A 69 -9.05 5.12 -17.25
N GLY A 70 -8.53 6.13 -17.97
CA GLY A 70 -8.96 6.41 -19.34
C GLY A 70 -8.74 5.21 -20.28
N ARG A 71 -7.63 4.49 -20.13
CA ARG A 71 -7.37 3.24 -20.89
C ARG A 71 -8.39 2.15 -20.52
N ALA A 72 -8.65 1.95 -19.26
CA ALA A 72 -9.59 0.93 -18.78
C ALA A 72 -11.01 1.19 -19.31
N LEU A 73 -11.49 2.43 -19.24
CA LEU A 73 -12.85 2.82 -19.65
C LEU A 73 -13.13 2.62 -21.15
N ARG A 74 -12.11 2.46 -22.00
CA ARG A 74 -12.32 2.09 -23.41
C ARG A 74 -12.93 0.71 -23.59
N THR A 75 -12.70 -0.20 -22.65
CA THR A 75 -13.06 -1.62 -22.79
C THR A 75 -13.77 -2.21 -21.59
N HIS A 76 -13.77 -1.52 -20.43
CA HIS A 76 -14.27 -2.05 -19.16
C HIS A 76 -15.19 -1.06 -18.46
N ARG A 77 -16.02 -1.59 -17.58
CA ARG A 77 -16.57 -0.88 -16.44
C ARG A 77 -15.62 -1.07 -15.27
N VAL A 78 -15.17 0.01 -14.66
CA VAL A 78 -14.19 -0.05 -13.56
C VAL A 78 -14.92 -0.01 -12.22
N LEU A 79 -14.52 -0.86 -11.28
CA LEU A 79 -14.97 -0.83 -9.89
C LEU A 79 -13.81 -0.36 -9.01
N LEU A 80 -13.95 0.82 -8.42
CA LEU A 80 -13.03 1.39 -7.44
C LEU A 80 -13.51 0.98 -6.05
N LEU A 81 -12.86 -0.03 -5.47
CA LEU A 81 -13.21 -0.59 -4.17
C LEU A 81 -12.45 0.14 -3.06
N ASP A 82 -13.15 0.81 -2.15
CA ASP A 82 -12.56 1.08 -0.85
C ASP A 82 -12.52 -0.26 -0.09
N GLN A 83 -11.33 -0.81 0.07
CA GLN A 83 -11.16 -2.06 0.82
C GLN A 83 -11.64 -1.85 2.26
N ARG A 84 -12.09 -2.93 2.93
CA ARG A 84 -12.55 -2.85 4.33
C ARG A 84 -11.56 -2.07 5.20
N GLY A 85 -12.06 -1.22 6.08
CA GLY A 85 -11.25 -0.35 6.95
C GLY A 85 -10.74 0.93 6.31
N THR A 86 -11.05 1.19 5.03
CA THR A 86 -10.53 2.34 4.30
C THR A 86 -11.64 3.25 3.77
N GLY A 87 -11.33 4.53 3.59
CA GLY A 87 -12.21 5.48 2.92
C GLY A 87 -13.62 5.52 3.49
N ARG A 88 -14.61 5.03 2.70
CA ARG A 88 -16.02 4.93 3.09
C ARG A 88 -16.43 3.51 3.55
N SER A 89 -15.49 2.57 3.63
CA SER A 89 -15.73 1.18 3.99
C SER A 89 -15.45 0.94 5.48
N THR A 90 -16.37 1.34 6.34
CA THR A 90 -16.23 1.26 7.81
C THR A 90 -14.80 1.59 8.25
N PRO A 91 -14.38 2.86 8.09
CA PRO A 91 -12.97 3.23 8.17
C PRO A 91 -12.38 2.97 9.56
N VAL A 92 -11.19 2.38 9.58
CA VAL A 92 -10.37 2.22 10.80
C VAL A 92 -9.54 3.48 10.98
N THR A 93 -9.88 4.27 12.00
CA THR A 93 -9.20 5.52 12.35
C THR A 93 -9.10 5.66 13.87
N ALA A 94 -8.25 6.55 14.37
CA ALA A 94 -8.17 6.85 15.81
C ALA A 94 -9.53 7.16 16.45
N ARG A 95 -10.42 7.79 15.68
CA ARG A 95 -11.77 8.12 16.14
C ARG A 95 -12.69 6.90 16.22
N THR A 96 -12.67 6.04 15.20
CA THR A 96 -13.61 4.89 15.11
C THR A 96 -13.26 3.76 16.05
N VAL A 97 -11.99 3.64 16.48
CA VAL A 97 -11.55 2.62 17.44
C VAL A 97 -11.54 3.12 18.90
N ARG A 98 -11.93 4.37 19.13
CA ARG A 98 -11.93 4.98 20.46
C ARG A 98 -12.77 4.16 21.46
N GLY A 99 -12.15 3.82 22.58
CA GLY A 99 -12.81 3.04 23.65
C GLY A 99 -12.83 1.54 23.45
N MET A 100 -12.28 1.02 22.35
CA MET A 100 -12.08 -0.42 22.21
C MET A 100 -10.93 -0.87 23.11
N ALA A 101 -11.17 -1.95 23.86
CA ALA A 101 -10.08 -2.56 24.64
C ALA A 101 -9.01 -3.12 23.68
N PRO A 102 -7.70 -3.04 24.03
CA PRO A 102 -6.60 -3.42 23.13
C PRO A 102 -6.73 -4.83 22.54
N ALA A 103 -7.08 -5.82 23.35
CA ALA A 103 -7.28 -7.18 22.87
C ALA A 103 -8.48 -7.32 21.93
N ALA A 104 -9.55 -6.56 22.13
CA ALA A 104 -10.69 -6.52 21.23
C ALA A 104 -10.33 -5.84 19.91
N LEU A 105 -9.57 -4.75 19.97
CA LEU A 105 -9.08 -4.04 18.78
C LEU A 105 -8.11 -4.93 17.97
N ALA A 106 -7.19 -5.64 18.63
CA ALA A 106 -6.29 -6.56 17.93
C ALA A 106 -7.08 -7.67 17.20
N ARG A 107 -8.08 -8.28 17.87
CA ARG A 107 -8.96 -9.27 17.21
C ARG A 107 -9.74 -8.66 16.04
N TYR A 108 -10.30 -7.47 16.22
CA TYR A 108 -11.01 -6.76 15.15
C TYR A 108 -10.10 -6.52 13.94
N LEU A 109 -8.88 -6.04 14.13
CA LEU A 109 -7.93 -5.73 13.07
C LEU A 109 -7.46 -6.97 12.28
N ARG A 110 -7.50 -8.16 12.87
CA ARG A 110 -7.18 -9.41 12.14
C ARG A 110 -8.10 -9.66 10.94
N HIS A 111 -9.30 -9.08 10.92
CA HIS A 111 -10.25 -9.21 9.82
C HIS A 111 -10.03 -8.22 8.67
N PHE A 112 -8.93 -7.44 8.68
CA PHE A 112 -8.63 -6.43 7.65
C PHE A 112 -7.46 -6.81 6.74
N ARG A 113 -7.29 -8.12 6.50
CA ARG A 113 -6.26 -8.67 5.63
C ARG A 113 -6.79 -9.01 4.23
N ALA A 114 -5.88 -9.48 3.35
CA ALA A 114 -6.18 -9.79 1.97
C ALA A 114 -7.25 -10.86 1.77
N ASP A 115 -7.30 -11.87 2.63
CA ASP A 115 -8.30 -12.94 2.63
C ASP A 115 -9.73 -12.41 2.80
N SER A 116 -9.94 -11.55 3.78
CA SER A 116 -11.24 -10.92 4.00
C SER A 116 -11.61 -9.94 2.89
N ILE A 117 -10.64 -9.24 2.30
CA ILE A 117 -10.86 -8.35 1.14
C ILE A 117 -11.29 -9.18 -0.07
N VAL A 118 -10.71 -10.35 -0.30
CA VAL A 118 -11.13 -11.28 -1.37
C VAL A 118 -12.56 -11.77 -1.15
N ALA A 119 -12.92 -12.13 0.06
CA ALA A 119 -14.27 -12.58 0.39
C ALA A 119 -15.32 -11.46 0.18
N ASP A 120 -14.99 -10.20 0.54
CA ASP A 120 -15.82 -9.04 0.19
C ASP A 120 -15.97 -8.88 -1.32
N ALA A 121 -14.87 -8.98 -2.05
CA ALA A 121 -14.86 -8.85 -3.50
C ALA A 121 -15.75 -9.92 -4.18
N GLU A 122 -15.72 -11.17 -3.73
CA GLU A 122 -16.58 -12.24 -4.24
C GLU A 122 -18.07 -11.97 -3.95
N LEU A 123 -18.41 -11.49 -2.76
CA LEU A 123 -19.78 -11.10 -2.43
C LEU A 123 -20.27 -9.96 -3.33
N ILE A 124 -19.41 -8.96 -3.56
CA ILE A 124 -19.70 -7.81 -4.43
C ILE A 124 -19.83 -8.28 -5.87
N ARG A 125 -18.94 -9.16 -6.36
CA ARG A 125 -19.00 -9.74 -7.70
C ARG A 125 -20.32 -10.47 -7.95
N GLY A 126 -20.77 -11.25 -6.97
CA GLY A 126 -22.09 -11.90 -7.04
C GLY A 126 -23.22 -10.90 -7.25
N ARG A 127 -23.22 -9.79 -6.52
CA ARG A 127 -24.27 -8.77 -6.54
C ARG A 127 -24.22 -7.84 -7.75
N LEU A 128 -23.02 -7.38 -8.16
CA LEU A 128 -22.86 -6.39 -9.25
C LEU A 128 -22.69 -7.03 -10.63
N ALA A 129 -21.93 -8.11 -10.71
CA ALA A 129 -21.61 -8.77 -11.97
C ALA A 129 -22.47 -10.01 -12.24
N GLY A 130 -23.45 -10.30 -11.38
CA GLY A 130 -24.31 -11.49 -11.49
C GLY A 130 -23.51 -12.80 -11.46
N GLY A 131 -22.41 -12.84 -10.73
CA GLY A 131 -21.54 -14.01 -10.64
C GLY A 131 -20.56 -14.18 -11.81
N ARG A 132 -20.61 -13.33 -12.85
CA ARG A 132 -19.66 -13.38 -13.96
C ARG A 132 -18.24 -13.11 -13.48
N GLN A 133 -17.26 -13.71 -14.17
CA GLN A 133 -15.84 -13.42 -13.95
C GLN A 133 -15.54 -11.96 -14.24
N TRP A 134 -14.61 -11.39 -13.48
CA TRP A 134 -14.08 -10.06 -13.71
C TRP A 134 -12.54 -10.08 -13.83
N GLU A 135 -11.97 -8.94 -14.17
CA GLU A 135 -10.53 -8.74 -14.16
C GLU A 135 -10.11 -7.92 -12.95
N THR A 136 -8.86 -8.05 -12.51
CA THR A 136 -8.31 -7.23 -11.43
C THR A 136 -7.14 -6.39 -11.92
N LEU A 137 -7.02 -5.17 -11.37
CA LEU A 137 -5.80 -4.36 -11.44
C LEU A 137 -5.36 -4.09 -10.01
N GLY A 138 -4.34 -4.80 -9.57
CA GLY A 138 -3.75 -4.68 -8.23
C GLY A 138 -2.48 -3.82 -8.26
N GLN A 139 -2.47 -2.73 -7.51
CA GLN A 139 -1.30 -1.88 -7.33
C GLN A 139 -0.71 -2.14 -5.96
N SER A 140 0.62 -2.45 -5.86
CA SER A 140 1.29 -2.67 -4.58
C SER A 140 0.59 -3.78 -3.76
N TYR A 141 0.16 -3.51 -2.53
CA TYR A 141 -0.64 -4.43 -1.72
C TYR A 141 -1.90 -4.97 -2.45
N GLY A 142 -2.45 -4.22 -3.41
CA GLY A 142 -3.51 -4.72 -4.28
C GLY A 142 -3.10 -5.94 -5.11
N GLY A 143 -1.82 -6.09 -5.40
CA GLY A 143 -1.25 -7.31 -5.99
C GLY A 143 -1.20 -8.47 -4.98
N PHE A 144 -0.90 -8.21 -3.70
CA PHE A 144 -1.00 -9.21 -2.62
C PHE A 144 -2.42 -9.75 -2.53
N VAL A 145 -3.42 -8.85 -2.55
CA VAL A 145 -4.83 -9.22 -2.61
C VAL A 145 -5.14 -10.05 -3.86
N THR A 146 -4.57 -9.70 -5.02
CA THR A 146 -4.77 -10.45 -6.28
C THR A 146 -4.21 -11.88 -6.19
N LEU A 147 -3.03 -12.09 -5.60
CA LEU A 147 -2.45 -13.43 -5.42
C LEU A 147 -3.25 -14.26 -4.38
N THR A 148 -3.75 -13.59 -3.33
CA THR A 148 -4.69 -14.22 -2.39
C THR A 148 -5.99 -14.62 -3.12
N TYR A 149 -6.48 -13.80 -4.04
CA TYR A 149 -7.66 -14.10 -4.84
C TYR A 149 -7.44 -15.31 -5.74
N LEU A 150 -6.31 -15.37 -6.44
CA LEU A 150 -5.93 -16.56 -7.24
C LEU A 150 -5.80 -17.81 -6.39
N SER A 151 -5.40 -17.67 -5.13
CA SER A 151 -5.29 -18.80 -4.18
C SER A 151 -6.66 -19.26 -3.67
N GLN A 152 -7.61 -18.35 -3.42
CA GLN A 152 -8.85 -18.66 -2.71
C GLN A 152 -10.06 -18.80 -3.63
N ALA A 153 -10.18 -17.96 -4.67
CA ALA A 153 -11.36 -17.91 -5.54
C ALA A 153 -11.01 -17.64 -7.02
N PRO A 154 -10.09 -18.41 -7.65
CA PRO A 154 -9.66 -18.17 -9.03
C PRO A 154 -10.81 -18.25 -10.05
N GLN A 155 -11.88 -18.99 -9.73
CA GLN A 155 -13.07 -19.11 -10.58
C GLN A 155 -13.80 -17.77 -10.80
N GLY A 156 -13.59 -16.78 -9.94
CA GLY A 156 -14.12 -15.42 -10.09
C GLY A 156 -13.34 -14.53 -11.05
N LEU A 157 -12.18 -15.00 -11.52
CA LEU A 157 -11.20 -14.20 -12.25
C LEU A 157 -11.09 -14.62 -13.70
N ARG A 158 -11.02 -13.64 -14.62
CA ARG A 158 -10.78 -13.82 -16.05
C ARG A 158 -9.34 -13.49 -16.44
N ALA A 159 -8.77 -12.44 -15.83
CA ALA A 159 -7.38 -12.03 -15.97
C ALA A 159 -6.97 -11.15 -14.79
N CYS A 160 -5.68 -11.13 -14.47
CA CYS A 160 -5.12 -10.34 -13.39
C CYS A 160 -3.95 -9.49 -13.90
N TYR A 161 -3.99 -8.20 -13.53
CA TYR A 161 -2.93 -7.24 -13.79
C TYR A 161 -2.36 -6.77 -12.45
N VAL A 162 -1.05 -6.88 -12.28
CA VAL A 162 -0.34 -6.49 -11.06
C VAL A 162 0.76 -5.50 -11.40
N THR A 163 0.89 -4.45 -10.61
CA THR A 163 1.91 -3.43 -10.78
C THR A 163 2.63 -3.17 -9.46
N GLY A 164 3.93 -3.48 -9.41
CA GLY A 164 4.79 -3.34 -8.24
C GLY A 164 4.27 -4.09 -7.00
N GLY A 165 3.69 -5.30 -7.15
CA GLY A 165 2.95 -5.91 -6.05
C GLY A 165 2.82 -7.44 -6.08
N LEU A 166 3.73 -8.17 -6.70
CA LEU A 166 3.77 -9.61 -6.49
C LEU A 166 4.33 -9.89 -5.09
N PRO A 167 3.54 -10.47 -4.17
CA PRO A 167 3.99 -10.72 -2.79
C PRO A 167 5.04 -11.82 -2.74
N PRO A 168 5.93 -11.83 -1.75
CA PRO A 168 6.69 -13.03 -1.45
C PRO A 168 5.74 -14.12 -0.94
N LEU A 169 5.77 -15.30 -1.53
CA LEU A 169 4.86 -16.39 -1.14
C LEU A 169 5.27 -17.07 0.16
N THR A 170 6.57 -17.12 0.44
CA THR A 170 7.14 -17.89 1.55
C THR A 170 8.12 -17.09 2.42
N ALA A 171 8.60 -15.94 1.94
CA ALA A 171 9.55 -15.14 2.70
C ALA A 171 8.91 -14.57 3.97
N SER A 172 9.64 -14.66 5.07
CA SER A 172 9.28 -14.03 6.34
C SER A 172 9.38 -12.50 6.27
N ALA A 173 8.77 -11.79 7.21
CA ALA A 173 8.92 -10.35 7.33
C ALA A 173 10.40 -9.93 7.47
N ASP A 174 11.22 -10.71 8.18
CA ASP A 174 12.66 -10.47 8.31
C ASP A 174 13.38 -10.53 6.94
N GLU A 175 13.03 -11.50 6.09
CA GLU A 175 13.61 -11.60 4.74
C GLU A 175 13.19 -10.42 3.86
N VAL A 176 11.93 -10.01 3.94
CA VAL A 176 11.45 -8.83 3.20
C VAL A 176 12.27 -7.61 3.59
N TYR A 177 12.42 -7.32 4.89
CA TYR A 177 13.20 -6.17 5.32
C TYR A 177 14.70 -6.32 5.07
N ALA A 178 15.25 -7.53 5.11
CA ALA A 178 16.65 -7.76 4.70
C ALA A 178 16.89 -7.43 3.22
N ARG A 179 15.86 -7.51 2.35
CA ARG A 179 15.93 -7.08 0.95
C ARG A 179 15.67 -5.59 0.77
N THR A 180 14.74 -5.01 1.53
CA THR A 180 14.34 -3.61 1.33
C THR A 180 15.30 -2.60 1.97
N TYR A 181 15.95 -2.89 3.11
CA TYR A 181 16.96 -1.98 3.69
C TYR A 181 18.09 -1.60 2.73
N PRO A 182 18.76 -2.53 2.02
CA PRO A 182 19.75 -2.18 1.01
C PRO A 182 19.20 -1.30 -0.12
N ARG A 183 17.96 -1.54 -0.56
CA ARG A 183 17.31 -0.73 -1.60
C ARG A 183 17.04 0.69 -1.12
N VAL A 184 16.56 0.85 0.11
CA VAL A 184 16.39 2.16 0.75
C VAL A 184 17.73 2.89 0.88
N ALA A 185 18.80 2.21 1.26
CA ALA A 185 20.14 2.80 1.31
C ALA A 185 20.59 3.25 -0.09
N ALA A 186 20.35 2.45 -1.13
CA ALA A 186 20.65 2.81 -2.51
C ALA A 186 19.88 4.06 -2.97
N LYS A 187 18.56 4.14 -2.63
CA LYS A 187 17.73 5.32 -2.92
C LYS A 187 18.22 6.57 -2.20
N ASN A 188 18.63 6.49 -0.93
CA ASN A 188 19.27 7.58 -0.23
C ASN A 188 20.55 8.03 -0.95
N GLY A 189 21.38 7.07 -1.41
CA GLY A 189 22.57 7.39 -2.20
C GLY A 189 22.24 8.08 -3.53
N GLN A 190 21.16 7.68 -4.21
CA GLN A 190 20.68 8.37 -5.42
C GLN A 190 20.18 9.78 -5.09
N TYR A 191 19.42 9.95 -4.04
CA TYR A 191 18.91 11.22 -3.57
C TYR A 191 20.05 12.21 -3.26
N TYR A 192 21.02 11.82 -2.43
CA TYR A 192 22.16 12.68 -2.07
C TYR A 192 23.14 12.95 -3.21
N ARG A 193 23.23 12.08 -4.21
CA ARG A 193 23.95 12.40 -5.45
C ARG A 193 23.26 13.47 -6.27
N ARG A 194 21.92 13.47 -6.29
CA ARG A 194 21.11 14.47 -7.01
C ARG A 194 21.05 15.80 -6.28
N TYR A 195 21.03 15.77 -4.95
CA TYR A 195 20.94 16.93 -4.05
C TYR A 195 22.02 16.88 -2.99
N PRO A 196 23.31 17.09 -3.36
CA PRO A 196 24.42 16.94 -2.41
C PRO A 196 24.39 17.93 -1.24
N GLN A 197 23.79 19.11 -1.43
CA GLN A 197 23.58 20.10 -0.37
C GLN A 197 22.64 19.59 0.75
N ASP A 198 21.76 18.67 0.46
CA ASP A 198 20.80 18.15 1.45
C ASP A 198 21.47 17.29 2.51
N VAL A 199 22.67 16.76 2.28
CA VAL A 199 23.44 16.05 3.31
C VAL A 199 23.66 16.95 4.52
N ALA A 200 24.15 18.17 4.29
CA ALA A 200 24.38 19.14 5.37
C ALA A 200 23.05 19.67 5.96
N ALA A 201 22.05 19.92 5.10
CA ALA A 201 20.75 20.41 5.54
C ALA A 201 20.05 19.41 6.46
N VAL A 202 20.04 18.12 6.12
CA VAL A 202 19.44 17.05 6.94
C VAL A 202 20.21 16.89 8.26
N ARG A 203 21.55 16.99 8.25
CA ARG A 203 22.35 16.95 9.48
C ARG A 203 22.02 18.13 10.40
N ALA A 204 21.96 19.35 9.88
CA ALA A 204 21.61 20.53 10.66
C ALA A 204 20.19 20.42 11.26
N LEU A 205 19.23 19.91 10.52
CA LEU A 205 17.88 19.61 11.04
C LEU A 205 17.93 18.57 12.15
N ALA A 206 18.67 17.49 11.98
CA ALA A 206 18.79 16.44 13.00
C ALA A 206 19.39 16.97 14.29
N ASP A 207 20.46 17.77 14.22
CA ASP A 207 21.12 18.40 15.35
C ASP A 207 20.19 19.38 16.09
N HIS A 208 19.42 20.19 15.33
CA HIS A 208 18.41 21.07 15.89
C HIS A 208 17.30 20.27 16.62
N LEU A 209 16.79 19.22 16.02
CA LEU A 209 15.75 18.37 16.61
C LEU A 209 16.23 17.58 17.84
N ALA A 210 17.52 17.26 17.92
CA ALA A 210 18.14 16.62 19.07
C ALA A 210 18.21 17.55 20.29
N SER A 211 18.42 18.86 20.06
CA SER A 211 18.63 19.87 21.09
C SER A 211 17.39 20.72 21.43
N THR A 212 16.35 20.72 20.57
CA THR A 212 15.17 21.57 20.68
C THR A 212 13.88 20.77 20.69
N ASP A 213 12.91 21.12 21.55
CA ASP A 213 11.57 20.51 21.54
C ASP A 213 10.69 21.15 20.44
N VAL A 214 10.87 20.69 19.23
CA VAL A 214 10.06 21.15 18.08
C VAL A 214 8.71 20.43 18.06
N ARG A 215 7.63 21.21 17.97
CA ARG A 215 6.27 20.68 17.87
C ARG A 215 5.69 20.87 16.47
N LEU A 216 5.04 19.83 15.97
CA LEU A 216 4.23 19.85 14.77
C LEU A 216 2.87 20.53 15.06
N PRO A 217 2.10 20.98 14.04
CA PRO A 217 0.81 21.64 14.26
C PRO A 217 -0.23 20.82 15.04
N ASP A 218 -0.13 19.47 15.02
CA ASP A 218 -0.99 18.57 15.81
C ASP A 218 -0.54 18.41 17.27
N GLY A 219 0.56 19.06 17.67
CA GLY A 219 1.16 19.00 18.99
C GLY A 219 2.16 17.86 19.20
N ASP A 220 2.29 16.95 18.24
CA ASP A 220 3.29 15.88 18.30
C ASP A 220 4.72 16.45 18.22
N ARG A 221 5.66 15.79 18.90
CA ARG A 221 7.07 16.15 18.77
C ARG A 221 7.60 15.73 17.41
N LEU A 222 8.34 16.63 16.75
CA LEU A 222 9.14 16.28 15.58
C LEU A 222 10.49 15.74 16.08
N THR A 223 10.66 14.44 16.02
CA THR A 223 11.92 13.76 16.33
C THR A 223 12.75 13.52 15.08
N VAL A 224 14.03 13.20 15.24
CA VAL A 224 14.91 12.80 14.14
C VAL A 224 14.36 11.54 13.43
N ASP A 225 13.89 10.56 14.17
CA ASP A 225 13.29 9.36 13.58
C ASP A 225 12.02 9.70 12.77
N ARG A 226 11.18 10.66 13.24
CA ARG A 226 10.03 11.11 12.47
C ARG A 226 10.42 11.88 11.21
N LEU A 227 11.45 12.72 11.25
CA LEU A 227 12.00 13.37 10.05
C LEU A 227 12.43 12.33 9.01
N ARG A 228 13.06 11.25 9.44
CA ARG A 228 13.55 10.17 8.55
C ARG A 228 12.44 9.42 7.84
N LEU A 229 11.19 9.45 8.33
CA LEU A 229 10.03 8.86 7.64
C LEU A 229 9.73 9.55 6.29
N LEU A 230 10.22 10.77 6.05
CA LEU A 230 10.09 11.44 4.74
C LEU A 230 10.68 10.60 3.59
N GLY A 231 11.65 9.74 3.89
CA GLY A 231 12.21 8.81 2.90
C GLY A 231 11.22 7.78 2.37
N LEU A 232 10.04 7.63 3.00
CA LEU A 232 8.95 6.88 2.41
C LEU A 232 8.57 7.39 1.01
N ALA A 233 8.82 8.65 0.69
CA ALA A 233 8.54 9.20 -0.63
C ALA A 233 9.52 8.73 -1.72
N PHE A 234 10.74 8.27 -1.37
CA PHE A 234 11.80 7.99 -2.33
C PHE A 234 11.52 6.85 -3.34
N GLY A 235 10.51 6.06 -3.10
CA GLY A 235 10.05 5.05 -4.04
C GLY A 235 9.00 5.53 -5.05
N MET A 236 8.66 6.83 -5.03
CA MET A 236 7.73 7.45 -5.97
C MET A 236 8.46 8.28 -7.00
N SER A 237 7.87 8.47 -8.18
CA SER A 237 8.46 9.17 -9.32
C SER A 237 8.82 10.64 -9.04
N ASP A 238 8.10 11.28 -8.11
CA ASP A 238 8.27 12.68 -7.68
C ASP A 238 8.82 12.80 -6.25
N GLY A 239 9.24 11.68 -5.66
CA GLY A 239 9.57 11.62 -4.23
C GLY A 239 10.83 12.37 -3.84
N PHE A 240 11.85 12.36 -4.69
CA PHE A 240 13.11 13.08 -4.44
C PHE A 240 12.88 14.59 -4.43
N GLU A 241 12.17 15.09 -5.43
CA GLU A 241 11.83 16.51 -5.56
C GLU A 241 10.98 16.97 -4.40
N LYS A 242 9.98 16.17 -4.02
CA LYS A 242 9.09 16.49 -2.92
C LYS A 242 9.83 16.66 -1.60
N VAL A 243 10.75 15.75 -1.29
CA VAL A 243 11.55 15.85 -0.05
C VAL A 243 12.55 17.00 -0.14
N HIS A 244 13.23 17.16 -1.28
CA HIS A 244 14.18 18.25 -1.49
C HIS A 244 13.55 19.64 -1.28
N TRP A 245 12.43 19.93 -1.94
CA TRP A 245 11.77 21.22 -1.80
C TRP A 245 11.20 21.46 -0.39
N LEU A 246 10.78 20.40 0.29
CA LEU A 246 10.36 20.51 1.69
C LEU A 246 11.55 20.87 2.59
N LEU A 247 12.74 20.31 2.34
CA LEU A 247 13.96 20.62 3.09
C LEU A 247 14.51 22.02 2.76
N ASP A 248 14.42 22.45 1.51
CA ASP A 248 14.84 23.79 1.07
C ASP A 248 14.09 24.90 1.81
N GLU A 249 12.83 24.66 2.10
CA GLU A 249 11.95 25.58 2.84
C GLU A 249 11.92 25.33 4.36
N ALA A 250 12.88 24.56 4.90
CA ALA A 250 12.80 24.13 6.29
C ALA A 250 12.97 25.25 7.31
N TRP A 251 13.70 26.31 6.97
CA TRP A 251 14.09 27.35 7.91
C TRP A 251 13.41 28.69 7.62
N HIS A 252 13.01 29.40 8.68
CA HIS A 252 12.59 30.79 8.64
C HIS A 252 13.18 31.56 9.83
N GLY A 253 14.11 32.47 9.57
CA GLY A 253 14.88 33.12 10.63
C GLY A 253 15.72 32.09 11.40
N ASP A 254 15.54 32.05 12.71
CA ASP A 254 16.25 31.17 13.65
C ASP A 254 15.48 29.87 14.00
N GLY A 255 14.29 29.68 13.42
CA GLY A 255 13.42 28.55 13.70
C GLY A 255 12.97 27.79 12.46
N LEU A 256 12.29 26.65 12.68
CA LEU A 256 11.69 25.89 11.60
C LEU A 256 10.41 26.57 11.09
N ALA A 257 10.30 26.69 9.77
CA ALA A 257 9.16 27.27 9.10
C ALA A 257 7.85 26.50 9.38
N ASP A 258 6.74 27.23 9.50
CA ASP A 258 5.42 26.61 9.71
C ASP A 258 5.02 25.68 8.56
N GLY A 259 5.35 26.09 7.32
CA GLY A 259 5.12 25.27 6.12
C GLY A 259 5.85 23.95 6.16
N PHE A 260 7.13 23.95 6.57
CA PHE A 260 7.91 22.74 6.75
C PHE A 260 7.28 21.81 7.81
N ARG A 261 6.98 22.34 9.00
CA ARG A 261 6.37 21.55 10.09
C ARG A 261 5.04 20.95 9.67
N TYR A 262 4.19 21.72 8.95
CA TYR A 262 2.93 21.23 8.40
C TYR A 262 3.15 20.14 7.34
N GLY A 263 4.12 20.32 6.43
CA GLY A 263 4.49 19.34 5.41
C GLY A 263 4.94 18.01 6.02
N VAL A 264 5.87 18.06 6.99
CA VAL A 264 6.31 16.84 7.70
C VAL A 264 5.15 16.15 8.42
N MET A 265 4.27 16.91 9.10
CA MET A 265 3.08 16.35 9.75
C MET A 265 2.18 15.62 8.75
N THR A 266 1.93 16.21 7.59
CA THR A 266 1.06 15.65 6.57
C THR A 266 1.63 14.35 5.98
N GLU A 267 2.93 14.33 5.71
CA GLU A 267 3.61 13.16 5.13
C GLU A 267 3.75 11.98 6.12
N THR A 268 3.83 12.28 7.42
CA THR A 268 4.15 11.28 8.46
C THR A 268 3.02 11.03 9.45
N GLY A 269 1.81 11.58 9.21
CA GLY A 269 0.74 11.58 10.21
C GLY A 269 -0.13 10.34 10.25
N PHE A 270 -0.25 9.59 9.16
CA PHE A 270 -1.10 8.38 9.00
C PHE A 270 -2.57 8.54 9.41
N VAL A 271 -3.10 9.76 9.45
CA VAL A 271 -4.45 10.08 9.97
C VAL A 271 -5.56 9.35 9.22
N ASP A 272 -5.47 9.27 7.90
CA ASP A 272 -6.47 8.65 7.02
C ASP A 272 -6.17 7.18 6.68
N ARG A 273 -5.03 6.64 7.13
CA ARG A 273 -4.56 5.29 6.83
C ARG A 273 -3.78 4.62 7.97
N PRO A 274 -4.31 4.53 9.20
CA PRO A 274 -3.58 3.92 10.32
C PRO A 274 -3.23 2.44 10.07
N ILE A 275 -4.03 1.71 9.27
CA ILE A 275 -3.76 0.32 8.88
C ILE A 275 -2.42 0.21 8.15
N PHE A 276 -1.99 1.25 7.42
CA PHE A 276 -0.69 1.27 6.76
C PHE A 276 0.48 1.13 7.76
N ALA A 277 0.37 1.74 8.92
CA ALA A 277 1.38 1.59 9.97
C ALA A 277 1.40 0.20 10.62
N LEU A 278 0.35 -0.60 10.42
CA LEU A 278 0.26 -1.99 10.89
C LEU A 278 0.70 -3.02 9.83
N GLN A 279 1.22 -2.59 8.70
CA GLN A 279 1.41 -3.41 7.49
C GLN A 279 2.21 -4.70 7.67
N GLU A 280 3.04 -4.84 8.70
CA GLU A 280 3.78 -6.09 8.93
C GLU A 280 2.87 -7.31 9.01
N PHE A 281 1.62 -7.16 9.50
CA PHE A 281 0.67 -8.27 9.55
C PHE A 281 0.31 -8.85 8.17
N THR A 282 0.58 -8.13 7.07
CA THR A 282 0.39 -8.63 5.71
C THR A 282 1.43 -9.70 5.32
N TYR A 283 2.56 -9.74 6.00
CA TYR A 283 3.59 -10.78 5.85
C TYR A 283 3.39 -11.95 6.83
N GLY A 284 2.46 -11.83 7.78
CA GLY A 284 2.17 -12.89 8.75
C GLY A 284 1.52 -14.10 8.08
N GLN A 285 2.17 -15.25 8.11
CA GLN A 285 1.67 -16.52 7.59
C GLN A 285 2.17 -17.68 8.46
N GLY A 286 1.26 -18.58 8.84
CA GLY A 286 1.63 -19.74 9.66
C GLY A 286 2.12 -19.35 11.07
N ALA A 287 3.07 -20.10 11.58
CA ALA A 287 3.54 -20.06 12.98
C ALA A 287 4.70 -19.08 13.23
N LEU A 288 4.78 -17.98 12.49
CA LEU A 288 5.84 -16.98 12.66
C LEU A 288 5.23 -15.61 12.97
N ALA A 289 5.50 -15.12 14.18
CA ALA A 289 5.18 -13.74 14.55
C ALA A 289 6.10 -12.77 13.78
N THR A 290 5.54 -11.64 13.33
CA THR A 290 6.35 -10.59 12.68
C THR A 290 7.24 -9.87 13.68
N ALA A 291 6.76 -9.66 14.90
CA ALA A 291 7.50 -9.17 16.06
C ALA A 291 8.37 -7.92 15.76
N TRP A 292 7.80 -6.95 15.03
CA TRP A 292 8.49 -5.74 14.60
C TRP A 292 9.75 -6.02 13.77
N ALA A 293 9.61 -6.80 12.73
CA ALA A 293 10.72 -7.24 11.88
C ALA A 293 11.53 -6.07 11.32
N ALA A 294 10.88 -4.97 10.91
CA ALA A 294 11.59 -3.77 10.46
C ALA A 294 12.57 -3.24 11.50
N GLN A 295 12.14 -3.17 12.76
CA GLN A 295 12.99 -2.72 13.88
C GLN A 295 14.14 -3.69 14.14
N ARG A 296 13.89 -5.00 14.16
CA ARG A 296 14.92 -6.00 14.40
C ARG A 296 15.96 -6.05 13.30
N VAL A 297 15.51 -6.01 12.05
CA VAL A 297 16.40 -6.08 10.88
C VAL A 297 17.24 -4.80 10.74
N ARG A 298 16.71 -3.63 11.13
CA ARG A 298 17.45 -2.36 11.15
C ARG A 298 18.81 -2.48 11.85
N ALA A 299 18.88 -3.25 12.93
CA ALA A 299 20.13 -3.45 13.69
C ALA A 299 21.27 -4.07 12.88
N ARG A 300 20.98 -4.72 11.76
CA ARG A 300 21.98 -5.31 10.85
C ARG A 300 22.57 -4.28 9.87
N TYR A 301 22.05 -3.05 9.85
CA TYR A 301 22.39 -2.00 8.89
C TYR A 301 22.88 -0.75 9.62
N PRO A 302 24.17 -0.67 10.02
CA PRO A 302 24.72 0.44 10.81
C PRO A 302 24.59 1.80 10.13
N GLN A 303 24.50 1.86 8.79
CA GLN A 303 24.26 3.10 8.06
C GLN A 303 22.88 3.74 8.38
N PHE A 304 21.97 3.01 9.03
CA PHE A 304 20.72 3.55 9.56
C PHE A 304 20.78 3.90 11.06
N ALA A 305 21.94 3.88 11.67
CA ALA A 305 22.12 4.34 13.04
C ALA A 305 21.76 5.84 13.18
N PRO A 306 21.32 6.32 14.35
CA PRO A 306 20.98 7.74 14.54
C PRO A 306 22.14 8.71 14.35
N ASP A 307 23.37 8.24 14.60
CA ASP A 307 24.62 8.99 14.50
C ASP A 307 25.37 8.75 13.18
N ALA A 308 24.81 7.98 12.25
CA ALA A 308 25.43 7.74 10.96
C ALA A 308 25.56 9.03 10.14
N ASP A 309 26.62 9.10 9.35
CA ASP A 309 26.89 10.21 8.43
C ASP A 309 27.19 9.67 7.02
N PRO A 310 26.43 10.06 5.99
CA PRO A 310 25.22 10.89 6.06
C PRO A 310 24.07 10.22 6.82
N LEU A 311 23.19 11.02 7.43
CA LEU A 311 21.96 10.51 8.03
C LEU A 311 21.01 10.02 6.94
N LEU A 312 20.68 8.73 6.93
CA LEU A 312 19.78 8.16 5.94
C LEU A 312 18.32 8.26 6.38
N PHE A 313 17.46 8.57 5.43
CA PHE A 313 16.01 8.43 5.57
C PHE A 313 15.62 6.95 5.58
N THR A 314 14.50 6.62 6.25
CA THR A 314 13.93 5.28 6.23
C THR A 314 12.92 5.13 5.09
N GLY A 315 12.60 3.89 4.71
CA GLY A 315 11.59 3.60 3.69
C GLY A 315 10.26 3.17 4.29
N GLU A 316 9.60 2.21 3.63
CA GLU A 316 8.34 1.60 4.07
C GLU A 316 8.61 0.60 5.21
N MET A 317 9.01 1.14 6.35
CA MET A 317 9.41 0.39 7.54
C MET A 317 8.66 0.96 8.73
N MET A 318 7.89 0.10 9.41
CA MET A 318 7.06 0.52 10.54
C MET A 318 7.72 0.12 11.85
N TYR A 319 7.69 1.03 12.81
CA TYR A 319 8.42 0.89 14.05
C TYR A 319 7.50 1.04 15.28
N PRO A 320 7.78 0.37 16.40
CA PRO A 320 6.99 0.48 17.65
C PRO A 320 6.87 1.92 18.16
N TRP A 321 7.92 2.75 17.99
CA TRP A 321 7.91 4.14 18.47
C TRP A 321 6.84 5.00 17.78
N MET A 322 6.48 4.71 16.51
CA MET A 322 5.47 5.44 15.76
C MET A 322 4.12 5.43 16.48
N PHE A 323 3.77 4.32 17.13
CA PHE A 323 2.52 4.15 17.87
C PHE A 323 2.52 4.86 19.23
N ARG A 324 3.64 5.37 19.67
CA ARG A 324 3.75 6.19 20.89
C ARG A 324 3.83 7.68 20.57
N GLU A 325 4.50 8.04 19.48
CA GLU A 325 4.82 9.42 19.12
C GLU A 325 3.83 10.07 18.16
N ILE A 326 3.15 9.31 17.29
CA ILE A 326 2.21 9.84 16.30
C ILE A 326 0.78 9.78 16.83
N ALA A 327 0.13 10.92 16.98
CA ALA A 327 -1.20 11.07 17.59
C ALA A 327 -2.25 10.14 16.99
N ALA A 328 -2.28 10.02 15.66
CA ALA A 328 -3.23 9.16 14.97
C ALA A 328 -3.02 7.66 15.22
N LEU A 329 -1.81 7.26 15.63
CA LEU A 329 -1.45 5.86 15.88
C LEU A 329 -1.52 5.47 17.36
N ARG A 330 -1.48 6.43 18.30
CA ARG A 330 -1.50 6.13 19.75
C ARG A 330 -2.66 5.22 20.18
N PRO A 331 -3.91 5.37 19.68
CA PRO A 331 -4.99 4.46 20.04
C PRO A 331 -4.78 2.99 19.63
N PHE A 332 -3.82 2.73 18.76
CA PHE A 332 -3.49 1.40 18.26
C PHE A 332 -2.30 0.76 18.98
N ALA A 333 -1.57 1.48 19.85
CA ALA A 333 -0.27 1.06 20.37
C ALA A 333 -0.28 -0.35 20.98
N GLU A 334 -1.16 -0.60 21.96
CA GLU A 334 -1.23 -1.91 22.61
C GLU A 334 -1.75 -3.00 21.66
N ALA A 335 -2.70 -2.68 20.78
CA ALA A 335 -3.19 -3.61 19.78
C ALA A 335 -2.12 -3.96 18.74
N ALA A 336 -1.26 -3.01 18.37
CA ALA A 336 -0.13 -3.24 17.46
C ALA A 336 0.91 -4.21 18.07
N GLU A 337 1.19 -4.09 19.36
CA GLU A 337 2.06 -5.05 20.07
C GLU A 337 1.44 -6.45 20.08
N LEU A 338 0.12 -6.55 20.33
CA LEU A 338 -0.57 -7.83 20.29
C LEU A 338 -0.58 -8.44 18.87
N LEU A 339 -0.77 -7.63 17.83
CA LEU A 339 -0.72 -8.09 16.45
C LEU A 339 0.69 -8.53 16.03
N ALA A 340 1.72 -7.82 16.47
CA ALA A 340 3.11 -8.19 16.21
C ALA A 340 3.50 -9.53 16.83
N ALA A 341 2.83 -9.93 17.93
CA ALA A 341 3.06 -11.18 18.64
C ALA A 341 2.23 -12.36 18.09
N VAL A 342 1.31 -12.13 17.15
CA VAL A 342 0.48 -13.20 16.57
C VAL A 342 1.34 -14.16 15.76
N ASP A 343 1.25 -15.45 16.07
CA ASP A 343 1.99 -16.55 15.44
C ASP A 343 1.07 -17.63 14.85
N ASP A 344 -0.23 -17.34 14.71
CA ASP A 344 -1.25 -18.23 14.18
C ASP A 344 -2.01 -17.63 12.98
N TRP A 345 -1.29 -16.90 12.11
CA TRP A 345 -1.91 -16.28 10.95
C TRP A 345 -2.36 -17.33 9.93
N PRO A 346 -3.61 -17.26 9.41
CA PRO A 346 -4.01 -18.12 8.30
C PRO A 346 -3.17 -17.84 7.06
N ALA A 347 -2.91 -18.88 6.27
CA ALA A 347 -2.19 -18.74 5.02
C ALA A 347 -2.99 -17.89 4.03
N LEU A 348 -2.34 -16.92 3.42
CA LEU A 348 -2.92 -16.09 2.37
C LEU A 348 -2.77 -16.73 0.99
N TYR A 349 -1.70 -17.49 0.79
CA TYR A 349 -1.37 -18.09 -0.49
C TYR A 349 -1.40 -19.61 -0.41
N ASP A 350 -1.90 -20.23 -1.48
CA ASP A 350 -1.82 -21.67 -1.72
C ASP A 350 -0.82 -21.92 -2.85
N PRO A 351 0.43 -22.30 -2.55
CA PRO A 351 1.47 -22.48 -3.56
C PRO A 351 1.13 -23.54 -4.61
N ALA A 352 0.42 -24.62 -4.24
CA ALA A 352 0.04 -25.65 -5.18
C ALA A 352 -1.00 -25.15 -6.20
N ARG A 353 -2.01 -24.42 -5.70
CA ARG A 353 -3.02 -23.80 -6.55
C ARG A 353 -2.43 -22.70 -7.43
N LEU A 354 -1.51 -21.88 -6.91
CA LEU A 354 -0.81 -20.86 -7.69
C LEU A 354 0.07 -21.47 -8.77
N ALA A 355 0.77 -22.57 -8.49
CA ALA A 355 1.57 -23.28 -9.50
C ALA A 355 0.69 -23.86 -10.63
N ALA A 356 -0.52 -24.31 -10.30
CA ALA A 356 -1.51 -24.82 -11.26
C ALA A 356 -2.41 -23.73 -11.86
N ASN A 357 -2.11 -22.44 -11.65
CA ASN A 357 -2.95 -21.35 -12.10
C ASN A 357 -3.06 -21.28 -13.63
N GLU A 358 -4.29 -21.23 -14.13
CA GLU A 358 -4.61 -21.06 -15.56
C GLU A 358 -5.08 -19.63 -15.90
N VAL A 359 -5.46 -18.83 -14.90
CA VAL A 359 -5.89 -17.45 -15.10
C VAL A 359 -4.70 -16.60 -15.55
N PRO A 360 -4.79 -15.87 -16.69
CA PRO A 360 -3.69 -15.03 -17.14
C PRO A 360 -3.32 -13.99 -16.07
N LEU A 361 -2.08 -14.01 -15.62
CA LEU A 361 -1.48 -13.04 -14.72
C LEU A 361 -0.40 -12.26 -15.47
N ALA A 362 -0.58 -10.96 -15.61
CA ALA A 362 0.46 -10.07 -16.16
C ALA A 362 0.94 -9.10 -15.07
N ALA A 363 2.26 -9.01 -14.87
CA ALA A 363 2.84 -8.18 -13.83
C ALA A 363 3.91 -7.23 -14.36
N ALA A 364 3.86 -5.96 -13.92
CA ALA A 364 4.96 -5.02 -14.03
C ALA A 364 5.78 -5.08 -12.75
N VAL A 365 7.06 -5.39 -12.88
CA VAL A 365 8.04 -5.40 -11.79
C VAL A 365 9.00 -4.23 -12.00
N TYR A 366 9.02 -3.31 -11.05
CA TYR A 366 9.92 -2.17 -11.11
C TYR A 366 11.27 -2.55 -10.50
N PHE A 367 12.33 -2.46 -11.31
CA PHE A 367 13.64 -3.01 -10.95
C PHE A 367 14.25 -2.35 -9.72
N ASP A 368 14.08 -1.04 -9.58
CA ASP A 368 14.62 -0.24 -8.47
C ASP A 368 13.59 -0.02 -7.33
N ASP A 369 12.51 -0.79 -7.30
CA ASP A 369 11.47 -0.68 -6.27
C ASP A 369 12.06 -0.89 -4.87
N MET A 370 11.87 0.09 -3.99
CA MET A 370 12.33 0.03 -2.61
C MET A 370 11.29 -0.47 -1.61
N TYR A 371 10.04 -0.67 -2.07
CA TYR A 371 8.95 -1.17 -1.22
C TYR A 371 8.72 -2.66 -1.42
N VAL A 372 8.55 -3.09 -2.67
CA VAL A 372 8.36 -4.50 -3.00
C VAL A 372 9.55 -4.98 -3.83
N ASP A 373 10.42 -5.75 -3.20
CA ASP A 373 11.69 -6.18 -3.79
C ASP A 373 11.50 -6.92 -5.13
N ALA A 374 12.21 -6.50 -6.16
CA ALA A 374 12.07 -7.05 -7.51
C ALA A 374 12.44 -8.53 -7.59
N ASP A 375 13.44 -8.99 -6.85
CA ASP A 375 13.86 -10.40 -6.89
C ASP A 375 12.80 -11.30 -6.26
N LEU A 376 12.23 -10.89 -5.11
CA LEU A 376 11.09 -11.59 -4.49
C LEU A 376 9.86 -11.61 -5.39
N GLN A 377 9.58 -10.52 -6.12
CA GLN A 377 8.50 -10.50 -7.11
C GLN A 377 8.76 -11.49 -8.25
N LEU A 378 9.99 -11.58 -8.75
CA LEU A 378 10.37 -12.52 -9.81
C LEU A 378 10.36 -13.97 -9.34
N GLU A 379 10.74 -14.25 -8.10
CA GLU A 379 10.60 -15.58 -7.48
C GLU A 379 9.14 -16.02 -7.47
N THR A 380 8.24 -15.13 -7.04
CA THR A 380 6.78 -15.36 -7.05
C THR A 380 6.27 -15.59 -8.47
N ALA A 381 6.66 -14.76 -9.42
CA ALA A 381 6.23 -14.90 -10.81
C ALA A 381 6.62 -16.25 -11.42
N ARG A 382 7.79 -16.79 -11.06
CA ARG A 382 8.22 -18.13 -11.52
C ARG A 382 7.42 -19.27 -10.87
N ALA A 383 6.89 -19.03 -9.67
CA ALA A 383 6.10 -20.01 -8.93
C ALA A 383 4.62 -20.05 -9.35
N VAL A 384 4.14 -19.04 -10.06
CA VAL A 384 2.72 -18.92 -10.47
C VAL A 384 2.55 -19.35 -11.93
N GLY A 385 1.65 -20.29 -12.18
CA GLY A 385 1.29 -20.72 -13.54
C GLY A 385 0.66 -19.58 -14.35
N ASN A 386 0.81 -19.65 -15.69
CA ASN A 386 0.31 -18.65 -16.65
C ASN A 386 0.64 -17.19 -16.26
N SER A 387 1.83 -16.99 -15.72
CA SER A 387 2.37 -15.68 -15.33
C SER A 387 3.28 -15.11 -16.42
N ARG A 388 3.11 -13.83 -16.72
CA ARG A 388 3.95 -13.05 -17.66
C ARG A 388 4.40 -11.76 -17.01
N VAL A 389 5.70 -11.49 -17.08
CA VAL A 389 6.31 -10.37 -16.36
C VAL A 389 6.96 -9.39 -17.32
N TRP A 390 6.75 -8.13 -17.06
CA TRP A 390 7.53 -7.04 -17.63
C TRP A 390 8.37 -6.39 -16.53
N VAL A 391 9.70 -6.57 -16.61
CA VAL A 391 10.65 -5.90 -15.73
C VAL A 391 11.08 -4.59 -16.38
N THR A 392 11.03 -3.49 -15.63
CA THR A 392 11.41 -2.18 -16.14
C THR A 392 12.02 -1.30 -15.04
N ASN A 393 12.94 -0.44 -15.42
CA ASN A 393 13.49 0.63 -14.58
C ASN A 393 13.09 2.04 -15.06
N GLU A 394 12.14 2.12 -16.00
CA GLU A 394 11.62 3.40 -16.49
C GLU A 394 10.67 4.07 -15.50
N TYR A 395 10.16 3.32 -14.53
CA TYR A 395 9.20 3.80 -13.55
C TYR A 395 9.62 3.38 -12.14
N GLU A 396 9.23 4.21 -11.18
CA GLU A 396 9.24 3.89 -9.77
C GLU A 396 7.98 3.09 -9.38
N HIS A 397 7.79 2.83 -8.09
CA HIS A 397 6.66 2.02 -7.58
C HIS A 397 5.27 2.48 -8.04
N ASP A 398 5.11 3.75 -8.34
CA ASP A 398 3.86 4.36 -8.80
C ASP A 398 3.68 4.34 -10.32
N GLY A 399 4.37 3.49 -11.05
CA GLY A 399 4.37 3.45 -12.51
C GLY A 399 2.97 3.40 -13.14
N VAL A 400 2.00 2.72 -12.52
CA VAL A 400 0.61 2.73 -13.01
C VAL A 400 -0.01 4.13 -13.03
N ARG A 401 0.40 5.01 -12.11
CA ARG A 401 0.00 6.41 -12.03
C ARG A 401 0.84 7.28 -12.98
N ALA A 402 2.16 7.12 -12.90
CA ALA A 402 3.11 8.01 -13.56
C ALA A 402 3.21 7.78 -15.08
N SER A 403 2.93 6.56 -15.56
CA SER A 403 3.09 6.19 -16.98
C SER A 403 1.92 6.60 -17.87
N GLY A 404 0.91 7.29 -17.37
CA GLY A 404 -0.32 7.46 -18.12
C GLY A 404 -1.02 6.11 -18.35
N SER A 405 -1.25 5.72 -19.61
CA SER A 405 -1.89 4.44 -19.95
C SER A 405 -0.92 3.28 -20.16
N VAL A 406 0.39 3.54 -20.24
CA VAL A 406 1.40 2.61 -20.78
C VAL A 406 1.46 1.32 -19.99
N VAL A 407 1.53 1.40 -18.66
CA VAL A 407 1.64 0.20 -17.82
C VAL A 407 0.42 -0.70 -17.98
N LEU A 408 -0.79 -0.17 -17.85
CA LEU A 408 -1.99 -1.00 -17.97
C LEU A 408 -2.13 -1.59 -19.38
N GLU A 409 -1.84 -0.81 -20.43
CA GLU A 409 -1.91 -1.29 -21.81
C GLU A 409 -0.93 -2.44 -22.05
N ARG A 410 0.31 -2.30 -21.56
CA ARG A 410 1.32 -3.35 -21.63
C ARG A 410 0.88 -4.63 -20.92
N LEU A 411 0.32 -4.51 -19.71
CA LEU A 411 -0.16 -5.67 -18.95
C LEU A 411 -1.34 -6.37 -19.64
N MET A 412 -2.29 -5.61 -20.20
CA MET A 412 -3.39 -6.18 -20.99
C MET A 412 -2.90 -6.92 -22.23
N ASP A 413 -1.87 -6.39 -22.92
CA ASP A 413 -1.28 -7.05 -24.09
C ASP A 413 -0.55 -8.34 -23.71
N LEU A 414 0.23 -8.33 -22.61
CA LEU A 414 0.90 -9.52 -22.09
C LEU A 414 -0.12 -10.61 -21.71
N ALA A 415 -1.16 -10.26 -20.94
CA ALA A 415 -2.18 -11.24 -20.55
C ALA A 415 -2.91 -11.83 -21.76
N ALA A 416 -3.12 -11.05 -22.81
CA ALA A 416 -3.74 -11.50 -24.06
C ALA A 416 -2.78 -12.24 -25.01
N GLY A 417 -1.50 -12.38 -24.67
CA GLY A 417 -0.51 -13.06 -25.53
C GLY A 417 -0.13 -12.27 -26.78
N ARG A 418 -0.35 -10.96 -26.82
CA ARG A 418 0.00 -10.10 -27.95
C ARG A 418 1.43 -9.57 -27.93
N ARG A 419 2.15 -9.77 -26.83
CA ARG A 419 3.56 -9.38 -26.64
C ARG A 419 4.33 -10.44 -25.88
#